data_1c2903cbbcf20be84d1833d1a76b07b9
#
_entry.id   1c2903cbbcf20be84d1833d1a76b07b9
#
_cell.length_a   1.000
_cell.length_b   1.000
_cell.length_c   1.000
_cell.angle_alpha   90.00
_cell.angle_beta   90.00
_cell.angle_gamma   90.00
#
_symmetry.space_group_name_H-M   'P 1'
#
loop_
_entity.id
_entity.type
_entity.pdbx_description
1 polymer ?
#
loop_
_entity_poly.entity_id
_entity_poly.type
_entity_poly.pdbx_seq_one_letter_code
_entity_poly.pdbx_strand_id
1 'polypeptide(L)'
;VTPDVAEVQTRSEPEGARPGQQSCDGRAPILSTHALTKQFGSLRAVDGLDMEVCSGDVFGFLGPNGAGKTTVIRLVLGLIHPTSGHAELAGHRVPGELQGALRHVGGFVDDPTFYPLMSARRNLRLLGSMTGPVSEERIDEVLEIVALSDRADDRVGGFSHGMKQRLGIAQALLHSPELIVLDEPTSGLDPRGMKDVRELIRDLGAAGTTVFLSSHLLHEVEQVCTRAVIINKGRVVVQGPVSELRPKNDAIKVLTGDQGRAADVLRGQFGADGVKEDEEYLVVTADQDAVPELVRRLVQDGVDVRAV
;
A
#
# COMPACT_ATOMS: atom_id res chain seq x y z
N VAL A 1 -19.97 -43.81 51.81
CA VAL A 1 -20.33 -42.37 51.92
C VAL A 1 -19.22 -41.62 51.18
N THR A 2 -19.47 -41.33 49.94
CA THR A 2 -18.61 -40.52 49.06
C THR A 2 -19.09 -39.07 49.10
N PRO A 3 -18.23 -38.07 49.19
CA PRO A 3 -18.63 -36.70 48.96
C PRO A 3 -18.39 -36.31 47.49
N ASP A 4 -19.35 -35.57 47.04
CA ASP A 4 -19.64 -34.89 45.82
C ASP A 4 -18.46 -34.08 45.24
N VAL A 5 -18.19 -34.22 43.97
CA VAL A 5 -17.21 -33.40 43.24
C VAL A 5 -17.97 -32.27 42.55
N ALA A 6 -17.83 -31.08 43.11
CA ALA A 6 -18.36 -29.84 42.52
C ALA A 6 -17.78 -29.57 41.14
N GLU A 7 -18.66 -29.42 40.14
CA GLU A 7 -18.38 -28.91 38.81
C GLU A 7 -17.75 -27.52 38.88
N VAL A 8 -16.49 -27.44 38.48
CA VAL A 8 -15.83 -26.16 38.17
C VAL A 8 -16.23 -25.75 36.73
N GLN A 9 -17.18 -24.86 36.64
CA GLN A 9 -17.49 -24.17 35.40
C GLN A 9 -16.26 -23.35 34.96
N THR A 10 -15.54 -23.84 33.96
CA THR A 10 -14.54 -23.06 33.23
C THR A 10 -15.26 -21.97 32.43
N ARG A 11 -15.23 -20.74 32.95
CA ARG A 11 -15.52 -19.55 32.16
C ARG A 11 -14.49 -19.51 31.01
N SER A 12 -14.98 -19.59 29.77
CA SER A 12 -14.20 -19.27 28.57
C SER A 12 -13.79 -17.80 28.67
N GLU A 13 -12.49 -17.57 28.87
CA GLU A 13 -11.90 -16.26 28.69
C GLU A 13 -12.05 -15.87 27.20
N PRO A 14 -12.38 -14.60 26.88
CA PRO A 14 -12.39 -14.17 25.49
C PRO A 14 -10.97 -14.29 24.94
N GLU A 15 -10.82 -14.96 23.80
CA GLU A 15 -9.55 -15.06 23.07
C GLU A 15 -8.93 -13.67 22.95
N GLY A 16 -7.78 -13.49 23.60
CA GLY A 16 -7.07 -12.22 23.64
C GLY A 16 -6.71 -11.75 22.24
N ALA A 17 -7.13 -10.56 21.90
CA ALA A 17 -6.72 -9.86 20.70
C ALA A 17 -5.18 -9.86 20.61
N ARG A 18 -4.62 -10.43 19.54
CA ARG A 18 -3.18 -10.41 19.29
C ARG A 18 -2.74 -8.96 19.12
N PRO A 19 -1.64 -8.50 19.71
CA PRO A 19 -1.17 -7.14 19.54
C PRO A 19 -0.84 -6.88 18.07
N GLY A 20 -1.57 -5.97 17.43
CA GLY A 20 -1.37 -5.54 16.03
C GLY A 20 -2.56 -5.68 15.09
N GLN A 21 -3.66 -6.32 15.48
CA GLN A 21 -4.90 -6.32 14.69
C GLN A 21 -5.70 -5.05 15.00
N GLN A 22 -5.48 -4.00 14.22
CA GLN A 22 -6.43 -2.89 14.16
C GLN A 22 -7.59 -3.35 13.28
N SER A 23 -8.73 -3.63 13.90
CA SER A 23 -9.97 -3.96 13.20
C SER A 23 -10.37 -2.81 12.26
N CYS A 24 -11.20 -3.11 11.28
CA CYS A 24 -11.69 -2.14 10.30
C CYS A 24 -12.62 -1.06 10.85
N ASP A 25 -12.54 -0.70 12.14
CA ASP A 25 -13.34 0.34 12.81
C ASP A 25 -14.85 0.19 12.53
N GLY A 26 -15.34 -1.06 12.56
CA GLY A 26 -16.74 -1.39 12.28
C GLY A 26 -17.10 -1.53 10.79
N ARG A 27 -16.16 -1.28 9.87
CA ARG A 27 -16.32 -1.58 8.44
C ARG A 27 -16.04 -3.06 8.17
N ALA A 28 -16.62 -3.62 7.13
CA ALA A 28 -16.32 -4.99 6.73
C ALA A 28 -14.95 -5.06 6.03
N PRO A 29 -14.10 -6.06 6.33
CA PRO A 29 -12.91 -6.33 5.55
C PRO A 29 -13.32 -6.87 4.17
N ILE A 30 -12.75 -6.31 3.10
CA ILE A 30 -12.92 -6.84 1.74
C ILE A 30 -11.84 -7.85 1.38
N LEU A 31 -10.69 -7.74 2.01
CA LEU A 31 -9.58 -8.69 1.90
C LEU A 31 -9.02 -8.95 3.28
N SER A 32 -8.88 -10.22 3.65
CA SER A 32 -8.16 -10.64 4.87
C SER A 32 -7.24 -11.81 4.57
N THR A 33 -6.18 -11.94 5.37
CA THR A 33 -5.28 -13.11 5.32
C THR A 33 -5.10 -13.70 6.70
N HIS A 34 -5.06 -15.02 6.78
CA HIS A 34 -5.01 -15.77 8.03
C HIS A 34 -3.81 -16.73 8.02
N ALA A 35 -2.75 -16.37 8.74
CA ALA A 35 -1.47 -17.09 8.81
C ALA A 35 -0.96 -17.49 7.41
N LEU A 36 -1.16 -16.61 6.42
CA LEU A 36 -0.87 -16.89 5.02
C LEU A 36 0.63 -17.13 4.83
N THR A 37 0.98 -18.29 4.31
CA THR A 37 2.38 -18.71 4.16
C THR A 37 2.64 -19.27 2.77
N LYS A 38 3.77 -18.88 2.17
CA LYS A 38 4.26 -19.43 0.92
C LYS A 38 5.73 -19.78 0.99
N GLN A 39 6.05 -21.03 0.70
CA GLN A 39 7.43 -21.52 0.62
C GLN A 39 7.71 -22.04 -0.79
N PHE A 40 8.87 -21.66 -1.33
CA PHE A 40 9.43 -22.16 -2.58
C PHE A 40 10.76 -22.87 -2.28
N GLY A 41 10.75 -24.20 -2.26
CA GLY A 41 11.91 -24.97 -1.81
C GLY A 41 12.33 -24.58 -0.39
N SER A 42 13.54 -24.06 -0.21
CA SER A 42 14.04 -23.56 1.08
C SER A 42 13.65 -22.10 1.38
N LEU A 43 13.20 -21.33 0.37
CA LEU A 43 12.84 -19.93 0.53
C LEU A 43 11.40 -19.78 1.03
N ARG A 44 11.22 -19.20 2.21
CA ARG A 44 9.92 -18.78 2.72
C ARG A 44 9.66 -17.33 2.29
N ALA A 45 8.90 -17.17 1.19
CA ALA A 45 8.62 -15.87 0.59
C ALA A 45 7.53 -15.08 1.34
N VAL A 46 6.59 -15.79 2.00
CA VAL A 46 5.55 -15.24 2.88
C VAL A 46 5.48 -16.14 4.11
N ASP A 47 5.46 -15.57 5.30
CA ASP A 47 5.60 -16.29 6.56
C ASP A 47 4.58 -15.82 7.60
N GLY A 48 3.43 -16.52 7.65
CA GLY A 48 2.39 -16.28 8.65
C GLY A 48 1.79 -14.87 8.56
N LEU A 49 1.49 -14.39 7.35
CA LEU A 49 0.99 -13.03 7.13
C LEU A 49 -0.49 -12.95 7.52
N ASP A 50 -0.77 -12.07 8.48
CA ASP A 50 -2.12 -11.67 8.91
C ASP A 50 -2.30 -10.18 8.57
N MET A 51 -3.32 -9.84 7.74
CA MET A 51 -3.67 -8.46 7.43
C MET A 51 -5.14 -8.34 7.06
N GLU A 52 -5.68 -7.12 7.17
CA GLU A 52 -7.04 -6.76 6.76
C GLU A 52 -7.04 -5.49 5.94
N VAL A 53 -7.78 -5.51 4.83
CA VAL A 53 -8.08 -4.34 3.99
C VAL A 53 -9.57 -4.04 4.13
N CYS A 54 -9.89 -2.85 4.60
CA CYS A 54 -11.27 -2.45 4.84
C CYS A 54 -11.91 -1.87 3.58
N SER A 55 -13.21 -2.09 3.40
CA SER A 55 -13.94 -1.46 2.29
C SER A 55 -13.79 0.05 2.32
N GLY A 56 -13.48 0.65 1.17
CA GLY A 56 -13.24 2.09 0.99
C GLY A 56 -11.82 2.55 1.35
N ASP A 57 -10.92 1.66 1.75
CA ASP A 57 -9.52 2.03 1.96
C ASP A 57 -8.76 2.18 0.63
N VAL A 58 -7.84 3.13 0.59
CA VAL A 58 -6.68 3.06 -0.30
C VAL A 58 -5.56 2.44 0.53
N PHE A 59 -5.30 1.16 0.34
CA PHE A 59 -4.42 0.36 1.19
C PHE A 59 -3.06 0.14 0.52
N GLY A 60 -1.99 0.58 1.19
CA GLY A 60 -0.62 0.43 0.75
C GLY A 60 0.05 -0.85 1.27
N PHE A 61 0.62 -1.65 0.40
CA PHE A 61 1.41 -2.83 0.73
C PHE A 61 2.89 -2.56 0.45
N LEU A 62 3.61 -2.12 1.48
CA LEU A 62 4.95 -1.56 1.37
C LEU A 62 6.02 -2.56 1.78
N GLY A 63 7.11 -2.56 1.04
CA GLY A 63 8.30 -3.34 1.39
C GLY A 63 9.40 -3.28 0.34
N PRO A 64 10.65 -3.57 0.69
CA PRO A 64 11.75 -3.58 -0.26
C PRO A 64 11.55 -4.64 -1.35
N ASN A 65 12.34 -4.55 -2.41
CA ASN A 65 12.35 -5.58 -3.45
C ASN A 65 12.73 -6.94 -2.84
N GLY A 66 11.97 -7.98 -3.21
CA GLY A 66 12.14 -9.32 -2.63
C GLY A 66 11.48 -9.52 -1.25
N ALA A 67 10.77 -8.54 -0.70
CA ALA A 67 10.03 -8.69 0.57
C ALA A 67 8.85 -9.65 0.51
N GLY A 68 8.39 -10.04 -0.70
CA GLY A 68 7.26 -10.95 -0.89
C GLY A 68 5.97 -10.27 -1.42
N LYS A 69 6.01 -8.98 -1.80
CA LYS A 69 4.83 -8.21 -2.23
C LYS A 69 4.03 -8.88 -3.35
N THR A 70 4.65 -9.08 -4.51
CA THR A 70 4.00 -9.75 -5.65
C THR A 70 3.55 -11.18 -5.30
N THR A 71 4.30 -11.89 -4.42
CA THR A 71 3.90 -13.22 -3.96
C THR A 71 2.59 -13.17 -3.18
N VAL A 72 2.41 -12.21 -2.27
CA VAL A 72 1.16 -12.02 -1.53
C VAL A 72 0.03 -11.67 -2.48
N ILE A 73 0.23 -10.74 -3.42
CA ILE A 73 -0.77 -10.39 -4.43
C ILE A 73 -1.20 -11.64 -5.23
N ARG A 74 -0.25 -12.44 -5.69
CA ARG A 74 -0.56 -13.69 -6.42
C ARG A 74 -1.31 -14.71 -5.57
N LEU A 75 -1.05 -14.78 -4.26
CA LEU A 75 -1.76 -15.66 -3.33
C LEU A 75 -3.21 -15.21 -3.13
N VAL A 76 -3.44 -13.92 -2.85
CA VAL A 76 -4.79 -13.39 -2.62
C VAL A 76 -5.65 -13.41 -3.86
N LEU A 77 -5.05 -13.30 -5.06
CA LEU A 77 -5.73 -13.45 -6.34
C LEU A 77 -5.85 -14.92 -6.80
N GLY A 78 -5.37 -15.87 -5.99
CA GLY A 78 -5.44 -17.31 -6.32
C GLY A 78 -4.59 -17.73 -7.52
N LEU A 79 -3.66 -16.90 -7.98
CA LEU A 79 -2.73 -17.21 -9.08
C LEU A 79 -1.69 -18.25 -8.68
N ILE A 80 -1.41 -18.38 -7.39
CA ILE A 80 -0.60 -19.44 -6.79
C ILE A 80 -1.25 -19.93 -5.50
N HIS A 81 -0.99 -21.18 -5.14
CA HIS A 81 -1.55 -21.78 -3.92
C HIS A 81 -0.66 -21.46 -2.70
N PRO A 82 -1.23 -21.18 -1.52
CA PRO A 82 -0.48 -21.07 -0.29
C PRO A 82 0.10 -22.43 0.13
N THR A 83 1.19 -22.40 0.91
CA THR A 83 1.72 -23.59 1.58
C THR A 83 0.91 -23.92 2.83
N SER A 84 0.48 -22.88 3.56
CA SER A 84 -0.46 -22.96 4.68
C SER A 84 -1.17 -21.63 4.86
N GLY A 85 -2.23 -21.62 5.69
CA GLY A 85 -3.10 -20.45 5.84
C GLY A 85 -4.03 -20.27 4.65
N HIS A 86 -4.73 -19.14 4.62
CA HIS A 86 -5.64 -18.80 3.51
C HIS A 86 -5.84 -17.29 3.43
N ALA A 87 -6.45 -16.85 2.35
CA ALA A 87 -6.99 -15.51 2.21
C ALA A 87 -8.52 -15.57 2.06
N GLU A 88 -9.20 -14.51 2.46
CA GLU A 88 -10.61 -14.27 2.16
C GLU A 88 -10.72 -12.98 1.36
N LEU A 89 -11.49 -13.01 0.27
CA LEU A 89 -11.65 -11.92 -0.67
C LEU A 89 -13.13 -11.74 -0.99
N ALA A 90 -13.70 -10.57 -0.66
CA ALA A 90 -15.12 -10.28 -0.76
C ALA A 90 -16.00 -11.38 -0.09
N GLY A 91 -15.58 -11.88 1.08
CA GLY A 91 -16.28 -12.95 1.81
C GLY A 91 -16.08 -14.36 1.26
N HIS A 92 -15.28 -14.53 0.22
CA HIS A 92 -14.97 -15.83 -0.38
C HIS A 92 -13.58 -16.32 -0.02
N ARG A 93 -13.45 -17.58 0.38
CA ARG A 93 -12.16 -18.18 0.71
C ARG A 93 -11.34 -18.51 -0.54
N VAL A 94 -10.11 -18.02 -0.59
CA VAL A 94 -9.16 -18.26 -1.68
C VAL A 94 -8.11 -19.31 -1.21
N PRO A 95 -7.85 -20.37 -2.02
CA PRO A 95 -8.33 -20.60 -3.39
C PRO A 95 -9.67 -21.35 -3.53
N GLY A 96 -10.30 -21.76 -2.45
CA GLY A 96 -11.47 -22.66 -2.48
C GLY A 96 -12.67 -22.12 -3.27
N GLU A 97 -12.97 -20.83 -3.17
CA GLU A 97 -14.12 -20.15 -3.79
C GLU A 97 -13.65 -19.06 -4.78
N LEU A 98 -12.53 -19.30 -5.45
CA LEU A 98 -11.85 -18.32 -6.29
C LEU A 98 -12.76 -17.65 -7.32
N GLN A 99 -13.64 -18.39 -7.99
CA GLN A 99 -14.51 -17.84 -9.02
C GLN A 99 -15.52 -16.83 -8.44
N GLY A 100 -16.00 -17.06 -7.22
CA GLY A 100 -16.84 -16.10 -6.49
C GLY A 100 -16.05 -14.84 -6.15
N ALA A 101 -14.87 -15.01 -5.56
CA ALA A 101 -13.99 -13.92 -5.16
C ALA A 101 -13.62 -12.98 -6.33
N LEU A 102 -13.20 -13.53 -7.47
CA LEU A 102 -12.72 -12.74 -8.60
C LEU A 102 -13.79 -11.91 -9.32
N ARG A 103 -15.08 -12.15 -9.08
CA ARG A 103 -16.15 -11.29 -9.61
C ARG A 103 -16.18 -9.90 -8.98
N HIS A 104 -15.60 -9.76 -7.79
CA HIS A 104 -15.57 -8.51 -7.02
C HIS A 104 -14.25 -7.77 -7.16
N VAL A 105 -13.32 -8.31 -7.96
CA VAL A 105 -11.94 -7.80 -8.04
C VAL A 105 -11.56 -7.48 -9.46
N GLY A 106 -10.98 -6.30 -9.66
CA GLY A 106 -10.23 -5.93 -10.85
C GLY A 106 -8.77 -5.69 -10.51
N GLY A 107 -7.89 -5.71 -11.50
CA GLY A 107 -6.49 -5.36 -11.25
C GLY A 107 -5.52 -5.96 -12.24
N PHE A 108 -4.26 -5.75 -11.97
CA PHE A 108 -3.15 -6.36 -12.70
C PHE A 108 -2.00 -6.69 -11.74
N VAL A 109 -1.24 -7.71 -12.11
CA VAL A 109 -0.01 -8.12 -11.44
C VAL A 109 1.12 -7.96 -12.44
N ASP A 110 2.23 -7.37 -12.02
CA ASP A 110 3.28 -6.90 -12.91
C ASP A 110 2.75 -5.81 -13.89
N ASP A 111 3.38 -5.60 -15.05
CA ASP A 111 2.95 -4.61 -16.03
C ASP A 111 1.70 -5.04 -16.81
N PRO A 112 0.71 -4.17 -16.99
CA PRO A 112 -0.46 -4.47 -17.79
C PRO A 112 -0.08 -4.68 -19.26
N THR A 113 -0.55 -5.78 -19.85
CA THR A 113 -0.21 -6.20 -21.20
C THR A 113 -1.39 -6.05 -22.14
N PHE A 114 -1.16 -5.41 -23.28
CA PHE A 114 -2.17 -5.12 -24.30
C PHE A 114 -1.73 -5.58 -25.69
N TYR A 115 -2.69 -5.72 -26.58
CA TYR A 115 -2.44 -5.96 -28.00
C TYR A 115 -2.00 -4.66 -28.68
N PRO A 116 -0.73 -4.51 -29.06
CA PRO A 116 -0.16 -3.20 -29.45
C PRO A 116 -0.72 -2.66 -30.77
N LEU A 117 -1.23 -3.53 -31.65
CA LEU A 117 -1.82 -3.13 -32.93
C LEU A 117 -3.30 -2.75 -32.82
N MET A 118 -3.94 -3.03 -31.68
CA MET A 118 -5.32 -2.63 -31.41
C MET A 118 -5.36 -1.27 -30.72
N SER A 119 -6.49 -0.56 -30.88
CA SER A 119 -6.75 0.67 -30.12
C SER A 119 -7.04 0.36 -28.65
N ALA A 120 -6.96 1.39 -27.77
CA ALA A 120 -7.30 1.27 -26.36
C ALA A 120 -8.72 0.72 -26.18
N ARG A 121 -9.71 1.29 -26.86
CA ARG A 121 -11.10 0.84 -26.89
C ARG A 121 -11.24 -0.64 -27.26
N ARG A 122 -10.57 -1.08 -28.32
CA ARG A 122 -10.61 -2.49 -28.75
C ARG A 122 -9.96 -3.43 -27.75
N ASN A 123 -8.88 -3.03 -27.11
CA ASN A 123 -8.26 -3.79 -26.04
C ASN A 123 -9.24 -3.97 -24.87
N LEU A 124 -9.84 -2.88 -24.38
CA LEU A 124 -10.81 -2.94 -23.28
C LEU A 124 -12.02 -3.82 -23.61
N ARG A 125 -12.58 -3.69 -24.82
CA ARG A 125 -13.69 -4.54 -25.27
C ARG A 125 -13.31 -6.02 -25.30
N LEU A 126 -12.14 -6.35 -25.86
CA LEU A 126 -11.68 -7.74 -25.96
C LEU A 126 -11.42 -8.33 -24.58
N LEU A 127 -10.61 -7.63 -23.75
CA LEU A 127 -10.23 -8.13 -22.42
C LEU A 127 -11.43 -8.15 -21.47
N GLY A 128 -12.30 -7.16 -21.52
CA GLY A 128 -13.53 -7.14 -20.74
C GLY A 128 -14.46 -8.29 -21.08
N SER A 129 -14.61 -8.64 -22.37
CA SER A 129 -15.47 -9.73 -22.82
C SER A 129 -15.07 -11.11 -22.29
N MET A 130 -13.84 -11.27 -21.82
CA MET A 130 -13.35 -12.53 -21.22
C MET A 130 -13.98 -12.83 -19.85
N THR A 131 -14.44 -11.79 -19.15
CA THR A 131 -15.03 -11.90 -17.80
C THR A 131 -16.55 -11.67 -17.81
N GLY A 132 -17.07 -11.07 -18.87
CA GLY A 132 -18.51 -10.82 -19.04
C GLY A 132 -18.81 -9.79 -20.13
N PRO A 133 -20.07 -9.52 -20.44
CA PRO A 133 -20.43 -8.49 -21.42
C PRO A 133 -20.05 -7.10 -20.86
N VAL A 134 -19.46 -6.27 -21.74
CA VAL A 134 -19.14 -4.87 -21.44
C VAL A 134 -19.78 -3.98 -22.49
N SER A 135 -20.53 -2.96 -22.08
CA SER A 135 -21.15 -2.01 -23.00
C SER A 135 -20.15 -0.95 -23.50
N GLU A 136 -20.44 -0.33 -24.63
CA GLU A 136 -19.58 0.75 -25.16
C GLU A 136 -19.60 1.96 -24.22
N GLU A 137 -20.74 2.26 -23.63
CA GLU A 137 -20.88 3.35 -22.64
C GLU A 137 -19.96 3.13 -21.44
N ARG A 138 -19.83 1.87 -20.98
CA ARG A 138 -18.92 1.54 -19.88
C ARG A 138 -17.45 1.68 -20.27
N ILE A 139 -17.13 1.32 -21.53
CA ILE A 139 -15.76 1.52 -22.06
C ILE A 139 -15.45 3.02 -22.14
N ASP A 140 -16.40 3.85 -22.61
CA ASP A 140 -16.22 5.31 -22.65
C ASP A 140 -16.03 5.89 -21.26
N GLU A 141 -16.84 5.49 -20.30
CA GLU A 141 -16.76 5.93 -18.91
C GLU A 141 -15.39 5.61 -18.28
N VAL A 142 -14.90 4.38 -18.40
CA VAL A 142 -13.59 4.04 -17.82
C VAL A 142 -12.43 4.72 -18.53
N LEU A 143 -12.52 4.99 -19.84
CA LEU A 143 -11.54 5.78 -20.57
C LEU A 143 -11.53 7.24 -20.11
N GLU A 144 -12.69 7.80 -19.79
CA GLU A 144 -12.80 9.15 -19.22
C GLU A 144 -12.18 9.21 -17.82
N ILE A 145 -12.52 8.28 -16.93
CA ILE A 145 -11.94 8.18 -15.57
C ILE A 145 -10.41 8.20 -15.62
N VAL A 146 -9.79 7.48 -16.57
CA VAL A 146 -8.33 7.41 -16.66
C VAL A 146 -7.72 8.47 -17.58
N ALA A 147 -8.51 9.47 -18.03
CA ALA A 147 -8.09 10.54 -18.93
C ALA A 147 -7.43 10.03 -20.23
N LEU A 148 -8.08 9.06 -20.89
CA LEU A 148 -7.65 8.49 -22.18
C LEU A 148 -8.73 8.58 -23.26
N SER A 149 -9.83 9.34 -23.08
CA SER A 149 -10.92 9.49 -24.06
C SER A 149 -10.41 9.96 -25.41
N ASP A 150 -9.55 10.98 -25.46
CA ASP A 150 -8.99 11.54 -26.69
C ASP A 150 -8.04 10.57 -27.42
N ARG A 151 -7.63 9.50 -26.74
CA ARG A 151 -6.69 8.49 -27.24
C ARG A 151 -7.35 7.11 -27.36
N ALA A 152 -8.68 7.04 -27.21
CA ALA A 152 -9.45 5.79 -27.19
C ALA A 152 -9.24 4.93 -28.44
N ASP A 153 -9.15 5.58 -29.61
CA ASP A 153 -9.03 4.91 -30.90
C ASP A 153 -7.59 4.81 -31.41
N ASP A 154 -6.62 5.33 -30.63
CA ASP A 154 -5.19 5.20 -30.95
C ASP A 154 -4.67 3.80 -30.61
N ARG A 155 -3.71 3.32 -31.41
CA ARG A 155 -3.03 2.04 -31.17
C ARG A 155 -2.20 2.09 -29.89
N VAL A 156 -2.39 1.11 -29.01
CA VAL A 156 -1.69 1.03 -27.71
C VAL A 156 -0.17 0.87 -27.86
N GLY A 157 0.31 0.37 -29.01
CA GLY A 157 1.74 0.32 -29.31
C GLY A 157 2.45 1.68 -29.26
N GLY A 158 1.72 2.78 -29.50
CA GLY A 158 2.22 4.16 -29.39
C GLY A 158 2.06 4.81 -28.02
N PHE A 159 1.50 4.10 -27.02
CA PHE A 159 1.28 4.65 -25.70
C PHE A 159 2.58 4.69 -24.89
N SER A 160 2.74 5.78 -24.12
CA SER A 160 3.78 5.84 -23.07
C SER A 160 3.51 4.80 -21.99
N HIS A 161 4.52 4.53 -21.15
CA HIS A 161 4.35 3.60 -20.03
C HIS A 161 3.22 4.05 -19.08
N GLY A 162 3.15 5.33 -18.72
CA GLY A 162 2.07 5.88 -17.91
C GLY A 162 0.68 5.79 -18.56
N MET A 163 0.58 5.93 -19.89
CA MET A 163 -0.69 5.69 -20.58
C MET A 163 -1.12 4.21 -20.51
N LYS A 164 -0.18 3.27 -20.60
CA LYS A 164 -0.45 1.84 -20.45
C LYS A 164 -0.87 1.50 -19.02
N GLN A 165 -0.23 2.08 -18.01
CA GLN A 165 -0.64 1.91 -16.60
C GLN A 165 -2.08 2.42 -16.37
N ARG A 166 -2.40 3.62 -16.85
CA ARG A 166 -3.77 4.14 -16.78
C ARG A 166 -4.78 3.28 -17.53
N LEU A 167 -4.42 2.75 -18.70
CA LEU A 167 -5.27 1.80 -19.44
C LEU A 167 -5.45 0.49 -18.67
N GLY A 168 -4.44 0.01 -17.91
CA GLY A 168 -4.56 -1.13 -17.00
C GLY A 168 -5.55 -0.88 -15.87
N ILE A 169 -5.55 0.33 -15.31
CA ILE A 169 -6.56 0.75 -14.32
C ILE A 169 -7.94 0.80 -14.96
N ALA A 170 -8.10 1.31 -16.20
CA ALA A 170 -9.36 1.29 -16.93
C ALA A 170 -9.89 -0.14 -17.13
N GLN A 171 -9.00 -1.08 -17.50
CA GLN A 171 -9.34 -2.50 -17.60
C GLN A 171 -9.82 -3.06 -16.27
N ALA A 172 -9.13 -2.74 -15.17
CA ALA A 172 -9.53 -3.17 -13.83
C ALA A 172 -10.92 -2.68 -13.43
N LEU A 173 -11.31 -1.49 -13.88
CA LEU A 173 -12.60 -0.85 -13.58
C LEU A 173 -13.79 -1.36 -14.40
N LEU A 174 -13.57 -2.10 -15.51
CA LEU A 174 -14.61 -2.45 -16.48
C LEU A 174 -15.88 -3.07 -15.87
N HIS A 175 -15.73 -3.94 -14.89
CA HIS A 175 -16.82 -4.67 -14.26
C HIS A 175 -17.25 -4.09 -12.91
N SER A 176 -16.92 -2.82 -12.63
CA SER A 176 -17.27 -2.11 -11.39
C SER A 176 -16.90 -2.92 -10.13
N PRO A 177 -15.63 -3.31 -9.98
CA PRO A 177 -15.19 -4.15 -8.87
C PRO A 177 -15.31 -3.40 -7.53
N GLU A 178 -15.44 -4.16 -6.44
CA GLU A 178 -15.40 -3.63 -5.08
C GLU A 178 -13.97 -3.38 -4.60
N LEU A 179 -13.00 -4.12 -5.16
CA LEU A 179 -11.58 -4.01 -4.88
C LEU A 179 -10.76 -3.95 -6.17
N ILE A 180 -9.85 -2.99 -6.25
CA ILE A 180 -8.82 -2.93 -7.29
C ILE A 180 -7.47 -3.30 -6.69
N VAL A 181 -6.77 -4.25 -7.34
CA VAL A 181 -5.42 -4.69 -6.94
C VAL A 181 -4.40 -4.24 -7.97
N LEU A 182 -3.42 -3.44 -7.55
CA LEU A 182 -2.41 -2.84 -8.41
C LEU A 182 -1.00 -3.19 -7.90
N ASP A 183 -0.24 -3.95 -8.67
CA ASP A 183 1.14 -4.29 -8.32
C ASP A 183 2.10 -3.23 -8.89
N GLU A 184 2.71 -2.44 -8.00
CA GLU A 184 3.66 -1.35 -8.29
C GLU A 184 3.19 -0.38 -9.41
N PRO A 185 1.99 0.24 -9.33
CA PRO A 185 1.37 0.97 -10.43
C PRO A 185 2.15 2.20 -10.92
N THR A 186 3.09 2.70 -10.15
CA THR A 186 3.92 3.88 -10.45
C THR A 186 5.34 3.52 -10.89
N SER A 187 5.70 2.23 -10.84
CA SER A 187 7.06 1.76 -11.16
C SER A 187 7.44 2.08 -12.61
N GLY A 188 8.66 2.57 -12.83
CA GLY A 188 9.18 2.87 -14.16
C GLY A 188 8.55 4.08 -14.85
N LEU A 189 7.70 4.85 -14.18
CA LEU A 189 7.14 6.08 -14.71
C LEU A 189 8.06 7.28 -14.50
N ASP A 190 7.94 8.26 -15.39
CA ASP A 190 8.51 9.59 -15.17
C ASP A 190 7.74 10.32 -14.03
N PRO A 191 8.30 11.39 -13.43
CA PRO A 191 7.67 12.09 -12.31
C PRO A 191 6.24 12.59 -12.60
N ARG A 192 5.95 12.97 -13.85
CA ARG A 192 4.62 13.40 -14.27
C ARG A 192 3.64 12.21 -14.30
N GLY A 193 4.03 11.11 -14.94
CA GLY A 193 3.23 9.89 -14.98
C GLY A 193 2.95 9.32 -13.59
N MET A 194 3.95 9.36 -12.69
CA MET A 194 3.75 8.97 -11.28
C MET A 194 2.69 9.84 -10.60
N LYS A 195 2.75 11.17 -10.82
CA LYS A 195 1.76 12.10 -10.27
C LYS A 195 0.36 11.81 -10.81
N ASP A 196 0.22 11.65 -12.13
CA ASP A 196 -1.07 11.39 -12.79
C ASP A 196 -1.71 10.10 -12.27
N VAL A 197 -0.93 9.02 -12.11
CA VAL A 197 -1.43 7.73 -11.58
C VAL A 197 -1.81 7.85 -10.09
N ARG A 198 -1.03 8.57 -9.29
CA ARG A 198 -1.38 8.80 -7.87
C ARG A 198 -2.66 9.61 -7.70
N GLU A 199 -2.85 10.67 -8.48
CA GLU A 199 -4.08 11.47 -8.48
C GLU A 199 -5.27 10.59 -8.86
N LEU A 200 -5.16 9.79 -9.91
CA LEU A 200 -6.20 8.84 -10.32
C LEU A 200 -6.56 7.86 -9.19
N ILE A 201 -5.57 7.25 -8.53
CA ILE A 201 -5.83 6.31 -7.42
C ILE A 201 -6.53 7.02 -6.25
N ARG A 202 -6.12 8.26 -5.94
CA ARG A 202 -6.76 9.05 -4.88
C ARG A 202 -8.22 9.36 -5.21
N ASP A 203 -8.50 9.74 -6.46
CA ASP A 203 -9.86 10.05 -6.93
C ASP A 203 -10.76 8.81 -6.88
N LEU A 204 -10.24 7.64 -7.26
CA LEU A 204 -10.94 6.35 -7.13
C LEU A 204 -11.27 6.05 -5.65
N GLY A 205 -10.32 6.24 -4.74
CA GLY A 205 -10.54 6.09 -3.30
C GLY A 205 -11.59 7.07 -2.77
N ALA A 206 -11.52 8.33 -3.18
CA ALA A 206 -12.50 9.35 -2.81
C ALA A 206 -13.91 9.05 -3.35
N ALA A 207 -14.01 8.37 -4.49
CA ALA A 207 -15.27 7.86 -5.05
C ALA A 207 -15.79 6.59 -4.35
N GLY A 208 -15.07 6.06 -3.34
CA GLY A 208 -15.46 4.90 -2.54
C GLY A 208 -14.95 3.55 -3.07
N THR A 209 -14.14 3.53 -4.12
CA THR A 209 -13.51 2.29 -4.60
C THR A 209 -12.40 1.88 -3.62
N THR A 210 -12.41 0.61 -3.19
CA THR A 210 -11.31 0.07 -2.41
C THR A 210 -10.13 -0.19 -3.33
N VAL A 211 -8.93 0.29 -2.96
CA VAL A 211 -7.72 0.07 -3.74
C VAL A 211 -6.66 -0.58 -2.86
N PHE A 212 -6.13 -1.71 -3.31
CA PHE A 212 -4.94 -2.34 -2.74
C PHE A 212 -3.78 -2.15 -3.71
N LEU A 213 -2.75 -1.44 -3.29
CA LEU A 213 -1.58 -1.23 -4.13
C LEU A 213 -0.28 -1.65 -3.43
N SER A 214 0.64 -2.23 -4.17
CA SER A 214 2.00 -2.46 -3.68
C SER A 214 2.93 -1.30 -4.07
N SER A 215 3.92 -1.01 -3.21
CA SER A 215 5.00 -0.07 -3.52
C SER A 215 6.27 -0.44 -2.73
N HIS A 216 7.41 -0.01 -3.21
CA HIS A 216 8.66 -0.02 -2.45
C HIS A 216 9.05 1.38 -1.94
N LEU A 217 8.26 2.42 -2.23
CA LEU A 217 8.51 3.81 -1.89
C LEU A 217 7.51 4.29 -0.83
N LEU A 218 8.00 4.51 0.39
CA LEU A 218 7.17 4.96 1.51
C LEU A 218 6.45 6.28 1.18
N HIS A 219 7.16 7.23 0.60
CA HIS A 219 6.60 8.55 0.29
C HIS A 219 5.42 8.49 -0.71
N GLU A 220 5.35 7.50 -1.59
CA GLU A 220 4.19 7.31 -2.47
C GLU A 220 2.97 6.83 -1.70
N VAL A 221 3.19 5.86 -0.80
CA VAL A 221 2.14 5.34 0.07
C VAL A 221 1.57 6.45 0.96
N GLU A 222 2.42 7.31 1.51
CA GLU A 222 2.01 8.46 2.34
C GLU A 222 1.14 9.47 1.60
N GLN A 223 1.36 9.62 0.29
CA GLN A 223 0.60 10.59 -0.50
C GLN A 223 -0.77 10.09 -0.95
N VAL A 224 -0.99 8.78 -1.00
CA VAL A 224 -2.15 8.18 -1.65
C VAL A 224 -2.98 7.33 -0.70
N CYS A 225 -2.33 6.61 0.22
CA CYS A 225 -2.99 5.58 1.02
C CYS A 225 -3.58 6.14 2.32
N THR A 226 -4.69 5.55 2.74
CA THR A 226 -5.33 5.80 4.05
C THR A 226 -4.72 4.92 5.14
N ARG A 227 -4.44 3.67 4.78
CA ARG A 227 -3.83 2.65 5.65
C ARG A 227 -2.73 1.93 4.90
N ALA A 228 -1.77 1.36 5.61
CA ALA A 228 -0.75 0.55 4.98
C ALA A 228 -0.22 -0.55 5.91
N VAL A 229 0.43 -1.52 5.30
CA VAL A 229 1.24 -2.54 5.96
C VAL A 229 2.66 -2.49 5.40
N ILE A 230 3.63 -2.54 6.28
CA ILE A 230 5.05 -2.66 5.91
C ILE A 230 5.48 -4.09 6.13
N ILE A 231 6.01 -4.72 5.08
CA ILE A 231 6.54 -6.08 5.15
C ILE A 231 8.04 -6.12 4.92
N ASN A 232 8.69 -7.07 5.57
CA ASN A 232 10.09 -7.40 5.32
C ASN A 232 10.28 -8.91 5.43
N LYS A 233 10.98 -9.51 4.46
CA LYS A 233 11.26 -10.96 4.41
C LYS A 233 10.02 -11.83 4.65
N GLY A 234 8.91 -11.46 4.02
CA GLY A 234 7.65 -12.20 4.08
C GLY A 234 6.82 -12.03 5.36
N ARG A 235 7.23 -11.16 6.30
CA ARG A 235 6.53 -10.91 7.57
C ARG A 235 6.06 -9.48 7.67
N VAL A 236 4.94 -9.27 8.35
CA VAL A 236 4.47 -7.93 8.74
C VAL A 236 5.42 -7.35 9.77
N VAL A 237 5.90 -6.13 9.52
CA VAL A 237 6.70 -5.32 10.45
C VAL A 237 5.77 -4.40 11.25
N VAL A 238 4.89 -3.69 10.53
CA VAL A 238 3.90 -2.78 11.14
C VAL A 238 2.74 -2.62 10.17
N GLN A 239 1.54 -2.40 10.71
CA GLN A 239 0.36 -2.05 9.92
C GLN A 239 -0.49 -1.05 10.69
N GLY A 240 -1.21 -0.18 9.97
CA GLY A 240 -2.08 0.83 10.57
C GLY A 240 -2.45 1.95 9.61
N PRO A 241 -3.11 3.01 10.13
CA PRO A 241 -3.28 4.27 9.41
C PRO A 241 -1.93 4.85 9.00
N VAL A 242 -1.82 5.38 7.80
CA VAL A 242 -0.55 5.94 7.29
C VAL A 242 -0.01 7.05 8.19
N SER A 243 -0.90 7.83 8.81
CA SER A 243 -0.54 8.88 9.78
C SER A 243 0.21 8.35 11.01
N GLU A 244 0.02 7.07 11.38
CA GLU A 244 0.66 6.44 12.52
C GLU A 244 1.93 5.66 12.14
N LEU A 245 2.12 5.37 10.85
CA LEU A 245 3.28 4.62 10.34
C LEU A 245 4.51 5.50 10.14
N ARG A 246 4.36 6.81 10.16
CA ARG A 246 5.49 7.72 10.18
C ARG A 246 6.28 7.50 11.46
N PRO A 247 7.62 7.41 11.38
CA PRO A 247 8.43 7.43 12.59
C PRO A 247 8.06 8.71 13.37
N LYS A 248 7.59 8.54 14.61
CA LYS A 248 7.25 9.69 15.48
C LYS A 248 8.45 10.56 15.82
N ASN A 249 9.65 10.15 15.42
CA ASN A 249 10.89 10.86 15.61
C ASN A 249 11.72 10.75 14.32
N ASP A 250 11.47 11.63 13.37
CA ASP A 250 12.40 11.80 12.26
C ASP A 250 13.70 12.39 12.81
N ALA A 251 14.80 11.72 12.52
CA ALA A 251 16.12 12.22 12.83
C ALA A 251 16.47 13.29 11.79
N ILE A 252 16.32 14.55 12.14
CA ILE A 252 16.73 15.67 11.31
C ILE A 252 18.27 15.76 11.41
N LYS A 253 18.96 15.61 10.29
CA LYS A 253 20.42 15.77 10.23
C LYS A 253 20.75 17.20 9.86
N VAL A 254 21.46 17.88 10.72
CA VAL A 254 21.87 19.28 10.52
C VAL A 254 23.38 19.32 10.28
N LEU A 255 23.80 19.79 9.10
CA LEU A 255 25.17 20.08 8.78
C LEU A 255 25.48 21.54 9.09
N THR A 256 26.44 21.80 9.95
CA THR A 256 26.83 23.15 10.36
C THR A 256 28.35 23.28 10.49
N GLY A 257 28.85 24.52 10.37
CA GLY A 257 30.27 24.82 10.57
C GLY A 257 30.71 24.84 12.05
N ASP A 258 29.77 24.97 12.99
CA ASP A 258 30.00 24.98 14.45
C ASP A 258 28.99 24.06 15.14
N GLN A 259 29.35 22.78 15.23
CA GLN A 259 28.49 21.76 15.82
C GLN A 259 28.23 22.00 17.31
N GLY A 260 29.23 22.46 18.07
CA GLY A 260 29.09 22.69 19.49
C GLY A 260 28.04 23.75 19.81
N ARG A 261 28.13 24.90 19.14
CA ARG A 261 27.20 26.03 19.30
C ARG A 261 25.79 25.64 18.83
N ALA A 262 25.70 24.95 17.69
CA ALA A 262 24.43 24.44 17.18
C ALA A 262 23.77 23.44 18.14
N ALA A 263 24.57 22.53 18.73
CA ALA A 263 24.09 21.56 19.70
C ALA A 263 23.52 22.24 20.95
N ASP A 264 24.19 23.26 21.47
CA ASP A 264 23.72 24.00 22.65
C ASP A 264 22.39 24.72 22.38
N VAL A 265 22.25 25.36 21.21
CA VAL A 265 21.01 26.03 20.77
C VAL A 265 19.87 25.03 20.66
N LEU A 266 20.11 23.89 20.02
CA LEU A 266 19.10 22.87 19.77
C LEU A 266 18.72 22.08 21.03
N ARG A 267 19.67 21.81 21.93
CA ARG A 267 19.39 21.20 23.24
C ARG A 267 18.50 22.05 24.11
N GLY A 268 18.60 23.37 23.99
CA GLY A 268 17.70 24.31 24.66
C GLY A 268 16.24 24.16 24.23
N GLN A 269 15.97 23.72 23.02
CA GLN A 269 14.64 23.61 22.44
C GLN A 269 14.10 22.16 22.44
N PHE A 270 14.95 21.18 22.14
CA PHE A 270 14.57 19.76 21.94
C PHE A 270 15.00 18.85 23.10
N GLY A 271 15.62 19.42 24.15
CA GLY A 271 16.16 18.67 25.28
C GLY A 271 17.51 18.01 25.01
N ALA A 272 18.22 17.66 26.05
CA ALA A 272 19.56 17.05 25.97
C ALA A 272 19.56 15.70 25.22
N ASP A 273 18.52 14.88 25.44
CA ASP A 273 18.38 13.56 24.83
C ASP A 273 17.90 13.64 23.35
N GLY A 274 17.34 14.78 22.94
CA GLY A 274 16.81 15.03 21.60
C GLY A 274 17.88 15.42 20.59
N VAL A 275 19.14 15.71 21.01
CA VAL A 275 20.21 16.14 20.12
C VAL A 275 21.45 15.29 20.33
N LYS A 276 21.86 14.56 19.29
CA LYS A 276 23.06 13.72 19.27
C LYS A 276 24.07 14.28 18.28
N GLU A 277 25.33 14.27 18.67
CA GLU A 277 26.44 14.64 17.80
C GLU A 277 26.94 13.38 17.06
N ASP A 278 27.03 13.47 15.74
CA ASP A 278 27.64 12.48 14.86
C ASP A 278 28.89 13.13 14.19
N GLU A 279 29.76 12.37 13.54
CA GLU A 279 31.03 12.87 13.03
C GLU A 279 30.93 14.09 12.13
N GLU A 280 29.88 14.17 11.30
CA GLU A 280 29.65 15.28 10.36
C GLU A 280 28.37 16.07 10.62
N TYR A 281 27.42 15.52 11.40
CA TYR A 281 26.07 16.04 11.54
C TYR A 281 25.63 16.11 13.00
N LEU A 282 24.74 17.07 13.28
CA LEU A 282 23.90 16.98 14.47
C LEU A 282 22.63 16.21 14.10
N VAL A 283 22.29 15.21 14.87
CA VAL A 283 21.05 14.43 14.72
C VAL A 283 20.04 14.94 15.75
N VAL A 284 18.99 15.60 15.30
CA VAL A 284 17.90 16.12 16.13
C VAL A 284 16.71 15.24 16.02
N THR A 285 16.22 14.73 17.13
CA THR A 285 15.00 13.92 17.20
C THR A 285 13.80 14.87 17.25
N ALA A 286 13.22 15.18 16.09
CA ALA A 286 12.07 16.06 15.96
C ALA A 286 11.28 15.71 14.70
N ASP A 287 10.02 16.17 14.63
CA ASP A 287 9.17 16.03 13.46
C ASP A 287 9.73 16.88 12.31
N GLN A 288 9.62 16.42 11.05
CA GLN A 288 10.08 17.20 9.88
C GLN A 288 9.41 18.57 9.77
N ASP A 289 8.20 18.71 10.29
CA ASP A 289 7.50 19.98 10.38
C ASP A 289 8.23 21.02 11.28
N ALA A 290 9.16 20.55 12.12
CA ALA A 290 10.00 21.40 12.95
C ALA A 290 11.21 22.01 12.21
N VAL A 291 11.54 21.51 11.00
CA VAL A 291 12.73 21.97 10.21
C VAL A 291 12.74 23.48 9.99
N PRO A 292 11.65 24.15 9.56
CA PRO A 292 11.66 25.61 9.35
C PRO A 292 11.97 26.40 10.62
N GLU A 293 11.44 25.96 11.76
CA GLU A 293 11.66 26.59 13.07
C GLU A 293 13.07 26.36 13.57
N LEU A 294 13.58 25.12 13.41
CA LEU A 294 14.94 24.72 13.74
C LEU A 294 15.95 25.56 12.97
N VAL A 295 15.80 25.68 11.65
CA VAL A 295 16.69 26.48 10.80
C VAL A 295 16.63 27.96 11.20
N ARG A 296 15.43 28.50 11.41
CA ARG A 296 15.26 29.91 11.84
C ARG A 296 16.00 30.16 13.15
N ARG A 297 15.88 29.29 14.11
CA ARG A 297 16.53 29.41 15.41
C ARG A 297 18.05 29.39 15.30
N LEU A 298 18.62 28.43 14.58
CA LEU A 298 20.06 28.34 14.35
C LEU A 298 20.62 29.63 13.69
N VAL A 299 19.92 30.12 12.66
CA VAL A 299 20.34 31.36 11.97
C VAL A 299 20.24 32.57 12.87
N GLN A 300 19.20 32.68 13.70
CA GLN A 300 19.06 33.79 14.68
C GLN A 300 20.19 33.77 15.71
N ASP A 301 20.63 32.61 16.14
CA ASP A 301 21.74 32.45 17.08
C ASP A 301 23.11 32.48 16.40
N GLY A 302 23.16 32.85 15.11
CA GLY A 302 24.39 33.05 14.32
C GLY A 302 25.13 31.80 13.96
N VAL A 303 24.42 30.66 13.86
CA VAL A 303 24.98 29.39 13.41
C VAL A 303 24.89 29.28 11.89
N ASP A 304 25.99 28.90 11.23
CA ASP A 304 26.05 28.67 9.79
C ASP A 304 25.44 27.28 9.47
N VAL A 305 24.22 27.26 8.90
CA VAL A 305 23.52 26.04 8.50
C VAL A 305 23.83 25.75 7.05
N ARG A 306 24.49 24.61 6.77
CA ARG A 306 24.94 24.21 5.43
C ARG A 306 23.95 23.26 4.76
N ALA A 307 23.33 22.36 5.54
CA ALA A 307 22.27 21.47 5.08
C ALA A 307 21.40 21.01 6.27
N VAL A 308 20.16 20.59 5.96
CA VAL A 308 19.19 20.01 6.90
C VAL A 308 18.44 18.90 6.18
#